data_0dd143e657c6ee94abebca2ecaf334c4
#
_entry.id   0dd143e657c6ee94abebca2ecaf334c4
#
_cell.length_a   1.000
_cell.length_b   1.000
_cell.length_c   1.000
_cell.angle_alpha   90.00
_cell.angle_beta   90.00
_cell.angle_gamma   90.00
#
_symmetry.space_group_name_H-M   'P 1'
#
loop_
_entity.id
_entity.type
_entity.pdbx_description
1 polymer ?
#
loop_
_entity_poly.entity_id
_entity_poly.type
_entity_poly.pdbx_seq_one_letter_code
_entity_poly.pdbx_strand_id
1 'polypeptide(L)'
;MNDAVEAVRRYLKAFAAADIEGALALIHPGAVWHVDGDCSVVTVGIIQGHAAIRDWLQRFPEGFRPLSFSTDHWWASGDEVLVAGRFRHRVLPHESIVDSDFVIRFTVRNGLIERYQIFEDSLLISQARQHASPGRCGRFNGSLYAWDDTGEGASVVFLHGLFLDRQFWRDTVDGLSSCRRCVAFDMPGHGLSEWRDGMTLDVMAEDFALWLAENGAAGATLVGHSQGGMIALRLAATYPDLVGRLVLVNTSARAEEPEQLGLWRHRRAALLGDAARRRAVFEDIQRFTTAPGWCEAHPAACQRELQAMLGHDPTALAGALDAAIFERCDIRALLAGIGVPMTVLSGALDQATPPALGAEIAAGVQAGRAITIDAVAHHLPTEAPGSMIEAILGT
;
A
#
# COMPACT_ATOMS: atom_id res chain seq x y z
N MET A 1 20.13 34.56 -22.31
CA MET A 1 19.47 33.59 -21.41
C MET A 1 19.08 34.39 -20.18
N ASN A 2 17.91 34.24 -19.63
CA ASN A 2 17.50 35.05 -18.48
C ASN A 2 18.33 34.62 -17.26
N ASP A 3 19.11 35.52 -16.66
CA ASP A 3 20.00 35.25 -15.53
C ASP A 3 19.25 34.61 -14.34
N ALA A 4 17.97 34.95 -14.17
CA ALA A 4 17.12 34.39 -13.13
C ALA A 4 16.85 32.89 -13.40
N VAL A 5 16.57 32.47 -14.63
CA VAL A 5 16.36 31.06 -14.99
C VAL A 5 17.63 30.24 -14.75
N GLU A 6 18.81 30.80 -15.07
CA GLU A 6 20.08 30.11 -14.86
C GLU A 6 20.39 29.92 -13.37
N ALA A 7 20.12 30.91 -12.53
CA ALA A 7 20.27 30.80 -11.08
C ALA A 7 19.40 29.67 -10.53
N VAL A 8 18.12 29.58 -10.96
CA VAL A 8 17.20 28.52 -10.52
C VAL A 8 17.67 27.14 -11.01
N ARG A 9 18.14 27.01 -12.27
CA ARG A 9 18.67 25.74 -12.78
C ARG A 9 19.85 25.23 -11.97
N ARG A 10 20.77 26.13 -11.63
CA ARG A 10 21.94 25.80 -10.81
C ARG A 10 21.52 25.38 -9.40
N TYR A 11 20.55 26.08 -8.81
CA TYR A 11 19.99 25.72 -7.51
C TYR A 11 19.36 24.31 -7.53
N LEU A 12 18.47 24.03 -8.47
CA LEU A 12 17.81 22.72 -8.57
C LEU A 12 18.83 21.59 -8.83
N LYS A 13 19.89 21.87 -9.59
CA LYS A 13 21.00 20.91 -9.79
C LYS A 13 21.77 20.64 -8.49
N ALA A 14 22.09 21.69 -7.72
CA ALA A 14 22.79 21.55 -6.44
C ALA A 14 21.89 20.78 -5.42
N PHE A 15 20.61 21.13 -5.36
CA PHE A 15 19.62 20.43 -4.52
C PHE A 15 19.54 18.93 -4.87
N ALA A 16 19.41 18.58 -6.15
CA ALA A 16 19.36 17.18 -6.59
C ALA A 16 20.65 16.40 -6.30
N ALA A 17 21.80 17.10 -6.25
CA ALA A 17 23.09 16.54 -5.88
C ALA A 17 23.35 16.48 -4.37
N ALA A 18 22.41 16.94 -3.54
CA ALA A 18 22.58 17.17 -2.10
C ALA A 18 23.77 18.08 -1.76
N ASP A 19 24.16 18.96 -2.67
CA ASP A 19 25.21 19.96 -2.49
C ASP A 19 24.63 21.19 -1.77
N ILE A 20 24.59 21.11 -0.45
CA ILE A 20 23.98 22.15 0.40
C ILE A 20 24.72 23.48 0.27
N GLU A 21 26.04 23.49 0.24
CA GLU A 21 26.83 24.71 0.12
C GLU A 21 26.67 25.35 -1.27
N GLY A 22 26.66 24.52 -2.32
CA GLY A 22 26.39 24.98 -3.68
C GLY A 22 24.97 25.53 -3.83
N ALA A 23 23.97 24.95 -3.17
CA ALA A 23 22.61 25.47 -3.14
C ALA A 23 22.54 26.82 -2.40
N LEU A 24 23.13 26.91 -1.20
CA LEU A 24 23.13 28.15 -0.38
C LEU A 24 23.86 29.31 -1.05
N ALA A 25 24.90 29.04 -1.84
CA ALA A 25 25.61 30.07 -2.61
C ALA A 25 24.73 30.79 -3.65
N LEU A 26 23.58 30.17 -4.02
CA LEU A 26 22.61 30.73 -4.98
C LEU A 26 21.41 31.40 -4.27
N ILE A 27 21.39 31.41 -2.95
CA ILE A 27 20.27 31.89 -2.14
C ILE A 27 20.68 33.21 -1.45
N HIS A 28 19.77 34.18 -1.43
CA HIS A 28 19.99 35.45 -0.71
C HIS A 28 20.02 35.18 0.81
N PRO A 29 20.90 35.79 1.60
CA PRO A 29 21.00 35.55 3.05
C PRO A 29 19.70 35.73 3.84
N GLY A 30 18.81 36.62 3.39
CA GLY A 30 17.49 36.84 3.97
C GLY A 30 16.34 36.18 3.24
N ALA A 31 16.61 35.18 2.41
CA ALA A 31 15.59 34.50 1.60
C ALA A 31 14.49 33.83 2.44
N VAL A 32 13.33 33.68 1.83
CA VAL A 32 12.15 33.04 2.46
C VAL A 32 11.67 31.90 1.60
N TRP A 33 11.63 30.69 2.19
CA TRP A 33 10.93 29.50 1.68
C TRP A 33 9.52 29.43 2.24
N HIS A 34 8.55 29.14 1.39
CA HIS A 34 7.18 28.93 1.78
C HIS A 34 6.73 27.55 1.27
N VAL A 35 6.47 26.63 2.17
CA VAL A 35 5.99 25.28 1.88
C VAL A 35 4.69 25.08 2.65
N ASP A 36 3.58 25.05 1.92
CA ASP A 36 2.25 24.83 2.48
C ASP A 36 2.01 23.33 2.72
N GLY A 37 1.32 22.99 3.81
CA GLY A 37 0.94 21.61 4.10
C GLY A 37 0.74 21.31 5.58
N ASP A 38 0.76 20.05 5.92
CA ASP A 38 0.64 19.55 7.28
C ASP A 38 1.93 19.81 8.08
N CYS A 39 1.81 20.49 9.21
CA CYS A 39 2.95 20.84 10.08
C CYS A 39 3.69 19.63 10.68
N SER A 40 3.13 18.41 10.58
CA SER A 40 3.84 17.18 10.93
C SER A 40 4.91 16.80 9.91
N VAL A 41 4.84 17.33 8.67
CA VAL A 41 5.85 17.13 7.62
C VAL A 41 7.03 18.06 7.87
N VAL A 42 8.22 17.50 8.01
CA VAL A 42 9.44 18.19 8.46
C VAL A 42 9.85 19.40 7.60
N THR A 43 9.39 19.44 6.35
CA THR A 43 9.72 20.50 5.39
C THR A 43 8.66 21.59 5.28
N VAL A 44 7.51 21.45 5.94
CA VAL A 44 6.38 22.40 5.87
C VAL A 44 6.63 23.60 6.78
N GLY A 45 6.33 24.80 6.29
CA GLY A 45 6.38 26.04 7.04
C GLY A 45 6.94 27.22 6.26
N ILE A 46 7.16 28.32 6.98
CA ILE A 46 7.88 29.49 6.50
C ILE A 46 9.29 29.45 7.08
N ILE A 47 10.29 29.30 6.21
CA ILE A 47 11.68 29.12 6.56
C ILE A 47 12.44 30.38 6.09
N GLN A 48 13.10 31.10 7.00
CA GLN A 48 13.75 32.38 6.68
C GLN A 48 15.22 32.35 7.01
N GLY A 49 16.03 32.77 6.05
CA GLY A 49 17.48 32.99 6.17
C GLY A 49 18.31 31.70 5.99
N HIS A 50 19.60 31.90 5.72
CA HIS A 50 20.54 30.81 5.39
C HIS A 50 20.59 29.70 6.44
N ALA A 51 20.58 30.05 7.73
CA ALA A 51 20.68 29.03 8.80
C ALA A 51 19.47 28.10 8.80
N ALA A 52 18.25 28.65 8.71
CA ALA A 52 17.02 27.88 8.69
C ALA A 52 16.84 27.10 7.36
N ILE A 53 17.25 27.70 6.24
CA ILE A 53 17.22 27.00 4.92
C ILE A 53 18.25 25.87 4.89
N ARG A 54 19.42 26.04 5.48
CA ARG A 54 20.42 24.97 5.66
C ARG A 54 19.83 23.80 6.45
N ASP A 55 19.22 24.07 7.59
CA ASP A 55 18.55 23.04 8.40
C ASP A 55 17.45 22.33 7.59
N TRP A 56 16.63 23.07 6.84
CA TRP A 56 15.61 22.51 5.95
C TRP A 56 16.20 21.57 4.89
N LEU A 57 17.29 21.97 4.22
CA LEU A 57 17.98 21.14 3.23
C LEU A 57 18.57 19.87 3.86
N GLN A 58 19.14 19.97 5.07
CA GLN A 58 19.70 18.83 5.80
C GLN A 58 18.64 17.85 6.26
N ARG A 59 17.45 18.33 6.64
CA ARG A 59 16.34 17.52 7.14
C ARG A 59 15.44 16.97 6.06
N PHE A 60 15.56 17.42 4.82
CA PHE A 60 14.74 16.89 3.72
C PHE A 60 14.78 15.35 3.62
N PRO A 61 15.95 14.66 3.75
CA PRO A 61 16.02 13.20 3.74
C PRO A 61 15.35 12.50 4.94
N GLU A 62 15.03 13.23 6.03
CA GLU A 62 14.27 12.66 7.17
C GLU A 62 12.80 12.39 6.80
N GLY A 63 12.27 13.14 5.83
CA GLY A 63 10.89 13.02 5.37
C GLY A 63 10.73 12.32 4.02
N PHE A 64 11.77 12.39 3.17
CA PHE A 64 11.65 12.00 1.77
C PHE A 64 12.87 11.25 1.24
N ARG A 65 12.61 10.23 0.40
CA ARG A 65 13.62 9.60 -0.46
C ARG A 65 13.21 9.81 -1.92
N PRO A 66 13.90 10.70 -2.67
CA PRO A 66 13.57 10.95 -4.06
C PRO A 66 13.77 9.70 -4.93
N LEU A 67 12.77 9.39 -5.77
CA LEU A 67 12.83 8.33 -6.78
C LEU A 67 12.98 8.91 -8.18
N SER A 68 12.24 9.99 -8.48
CA SER A 68 12.40 10.78 -9.69
C SER A 68 11.96 12.22 -9.46
N PHE A 69 12.53 13.13 -10.26
CA PHE A 69 12.19 14.55 -10.29
C PHE A 69 12.43 15.07 -11.71
N SER A 70 11.37 15.57 -12.35
CA SER A 70 11.46 16.19 -13.68
C SER A 70 10.99 17.64 -13.64
N THR A 71 11.52 18.46 -14.54
CA THR A 71 11.09 19.84 -14.75
C THR A 71 10.71 19.99 -16.23
N ASP A 72 9.41 20.10 -16.50
CA ASP A 72 8.88 19.99 -17.86
C ASP A 72 8.66 21.36 -18.50
N HIS A 73 8.21 22.35 -17.73
CA HIS A 73 7.90 23.67 -18.22
C HIS A 73 8.53 24.77 -17.38
N TRP A 74 9.00 25.84 -18.05
CA TRP A 74 9.67 26.98 -17.47
C TRP A 74 9.07 28.27 -18.01
N TRP A 75 8.67 29.17 -17.12
CA TRP A 75 8.22 30.54 -17.47
C TRP A 75 9.01 31.53 -16.65
N ALA A 76 9.38 32.65 -17.27
CA ALA A 76 10.09 33.74 -16.58
C ALA A 76 9.54 35.09 -17.03
N SER A 77 9.34 35.99 -16.06
CA SER A 77 8.93 37.37 -16.29
C SER A 77 9.56 38.27 -15.24
N GLY A 78 10.46 39.16 -15.66
CA GLY A 78 11.25 39.98 -14.73
C GLY A 78 12.07 39.11 -13.76
N ASP A 79 11.86 39.32 -12.46
CA ASP A 79 12.51 38.60 -11.37
C ASP A 79 11.85 37.25 -11.02
N GLU A 80 10.69 36.95 -11.64
CA GLU A 80 9.91 35.76 -11.32
C GLU A 80 10.24 34.61 -12.28
N VAL A 81 10.45 33.42 -11.73
CA VAL A 81 10.61 32.16 -12.45
C VAL A 81 9.62 31.13 -11.90
N LEU A 82 8.80 30.54 -12.79
CA LEU A 82 7.93 29.43 -12.49
C LEU A 82 8.48 28.17 -13.15
N VAL A 83 8.54 27.08 -12.40
CA VAL A 83 8.98 25.78 -12.87
C VAL A 83 7.89 24.76 -12.56
N ALA A 84 7.33 24.15 -13.57
CA ALA A 84 6.40 23.04 -13.40
C ALA A 84 7.07 21.72 -13.78
N GLY A 85 6.69 20.68 -13.10
CA GLY A 85 7.21 19.34 -13.31
C GLY A 85 6.50 18.30 -12.47
N ARG A 86 7.13 17.16 -12.31
CA ARG A 86 6.61 16.03 -11.56
C ARG A 86 7.69 15.44 -10.67
N PHE A 87 7.31 15.01 -9.46
CA PHE A 87 8.19 14.23 -8.61
C PHE A 87 7.55 12.92 -8.20
N ARG A 88 8.41 11.98 -7.85
CA ARG A 88 8.05 10.72 -7.21
C ARG A 88 8.98 10.52 -6.03
N HIS A 89 8.42 10.46 -4.83
CA HIS A 89 9.16 10.32 -3.58
C HIS A 89 8.61 9.18 -2.74
N ARG A 90 9.49 8.50 -1.99
CA ARG A 90 9.08 7.72 -0.82
C ARG A 90 8.96 8.67 0.36
N VAL A 91 7.80 8.70 1.02
CA VAL A 91 7.52 9.54 2.20
C VAL A 91 7.69 8.69 3.45
N LEU A 92 8.51 9.19 4.39
CA LEU A 92 8.82 8.48 5.63
C LEU A 92 7.83 8.90 6.74
N PRO A 93 7.56 8.03 7.74
CA PRO A 93 8.22 6.74 8.00
C PRO A 93 7.64 5.52 7.26
N HIS A 94 6.49 5.65 6.61
CA HIS A 94 5.77 4.50 6.02
C HIS A 94 6.31 4.06 4.65
N GLU A 95 7.28 4.82 4.08
CA GLU A 95 7.87 4.58 2.76
C GLU A 95 6.85 4.56 1.60
N SER A 96 5.68 5.16 1.82
CA SER A 96 4.64 5.29 0.81
C SER A 96 5.13 6.13 -0.36
N ILE A 97 4.83 5.68 -1.59
CA ILE A 97 5.21 6.41 -2.79
C ILE A 97 4.17 7.49 -3.06
N VAL A 98 4.61 8.74 -3.14
CA VAL A 98 3.82 9.88 -3.61
C VAL A 98 4.33 10.27 -4.99
N ASP A 99 3.42 10.37 -5.93
CA ASP A 99 3.64 10.81 -7.30
C ASP A 99 2.76 12.04 -7.54
N SER A 100 3.36 13.22 -7.66
CA SER A 100 2.63 14.50 -7.72
C SER A 100 3.24 15.44 -8.73
N ASP A 101 2.37 16.16 -9.44
CA ASP A 101 2.77 17.34 -10.18
C ASP A 101 3.08 18.48 -9.20
N PHE A 102 3.97 19.38 -9.60
CA PHE A 102 4.28 20.56 -8.83
C PHE A 102 4.44 21.80 -9.70
N VAL A 103 4.26 22.96 -9.07
CA VAL A 103 4.75 24.25 -9.58
C VAL A 103 5.58 24.91 -8.49
N ILE A 104 6.82 25.26 -8.80
CA ILE A 104 7.65 26.06 -7.92
C ILE A 104 7.75 27.49 -8.46
N ARG A 105 7.47 28.47 -7.61
CA ARG A 105 7.68 29.88 -7.85
C ARG A 105 8.94 30.35 -7.18
N PHE A 106 9.83 30.96 -7.95
CA PHE A 106 11.05 31.60 -7.46
C PHE A 106 11.00 33.11 -7.74
N THR A 107 11.45 33.92 -6.80
CA THR A 107 11.84 35.32 -7.03
C THR A 107 13.35 35.41 -6.98
N VAL A 108 13.97 35.89 -8.06
CA VAL A 108 15.44 35.95 -8.20
C VAL A 108 15.84 37.40 -8.44
N ARG A 109 16.70 37.96 -7.58
CA ARG A 109 17.26 39.31 -7.76
C ARG A 109 18.79 39.29 -7.64
N ASN A 110 19.42 40.02 -8.53
CA ASN A 110 20.89 40.07 -8.60
C ASN A 110 21.55 38.70 -8.64
N GLY A 111 20.89 37.72 -9.33
CA GLY A 111 21.37 36.35 -9.46
C GLY A 111 21.21 35.47 -8.22
N LEU A 112 20.54 35.95 -7.17
CA LEU A 112 20.25 35.20 -5.94
C LEU A 112 18.76 34.99 -5.75
N ILE A 113 18.39 33.78 -5.28
CA ILE A 113 17.01 33.43 -4.97
C ILE A 113 16.59 34.05 -3.65
N GLU A 114 15.61 34.96 -3.67
CA GLU A 114 15.05 35.62 -2.48
C GLU A 114 13.79 34.92 -1.96
N ARG A 115 13.04 34.27 -2.85
CA ARG A 115 11.82 33.53 -2.48
C ARG A 115 11.72 32.21 -3.20
N TYR A 116 11.20 31.24 -2.50
CA TYR A 116 10.80 29.92 -2.98
C TYR A 116 9.41 29.61 -2.45
N GLN A 117 8.51 29.16 -3.30
CA GLN A 117 7.22 28.61 -2.90
C GLN A 117 6.88 27.43 -3.82
N ILE A 118 6.55 26.30 -3.24
CA ILE A 118 6.10 25.12 -3.95
C ILE A 118 4.60 24.93 -3.77
N PHE A 119 3.93 24.55 -4.85
CA PHE A 119 2.54 24.11 -4.92
C PHE A 119 2.55 22.66 -5.38
N GLU A 120 2.10 21.77 -4.53
CA GLU A 120 2.10 20.32 -4.73
C GLU A 120 0.88 19.70 -4.03
N ASP A 121 0.63 18.42 -4.21
CA ASP A 121 -0.44 17.74 -3.47
C ASP A 121 -0.01 17.49 -2.02
N SER A 122 -0.11 18.54 -1.20
CA SER A 122 0.25 18.52 0.21
C SER A 122 -0.65 17.59 1.04
N LEU A 123 -1.90 17.35 0.59
CA LEU A 123 -2.78 16.39 1.23
C LEU A 123 -2.28 14.96 1.03
N LEU A 124 -1.89 14.61 -0.19
CA LEU A 124 -1.34 13.29 -0.50
C LEU A 124 -0.04 13.02 0.31
N ILE A 125 0.83 14.03 0.44
CA ILE A 125 2.05 13.94 1.26
C ILE A 125 1.71 13.74 2.75
N SER A 126 0.74 14.51 3.28
CA SER A 126 0.30 14.39 4.66
C SER A 126 -0.26 13.00 4.95
N GLN A 127 -1.13 12.49 4.08
CA GLN A 127 -1.69 11.14 4.19
C GLN A 127 -0.59 10.07 4.14
N ALA A 128 0.38 10.22 3.22
CA ALA A 128 1.51 9.31 3.08
C ALA A 128 2.40 9.26 4.33
N ARG A 129 2.47 10.36 5.08
CA ARG A 129 3.20 10.45 6.34
C ARG A 129 2.43 9.88 7.52
N GLN A 130 1.12 10.09 7.55
CA GLN A 130 0.25 9.64 8.67
C GLN A 130 -0.12 8.17 8.52
N HIS A 131 -0.29 7.73 7.28
CA HIS A 131 -0.68 6.36 6.92
C HIS A 131 0.14 5.91 5.72
N ALA A 132 0.20 4.59 5.51
CA ALA A 132 0.68 4.08 4.23
C ALA A 132 -0.26 4.59 3.12
N SER A 133 0.12 5.66 2.43
CA SER A 133 -0.73 6.35 1.45
C SER A 133 -0.85 5.53 0.18
N PRO A 134 -2.03 5.44 -0.46
CA PRO A 134 -2.14 4.79 -1.76
C PRO A 134 -1.45 5.65 -2.82
N GLY A 135 -0.83 4.98 -3.79
CA GLY A 135 -0.41 5.64 -5.01
C GLY A 135 -1.61 6.11 -5.86
N ARG A 136 -2.75 5.44 -5.71
CA ARG A 136 -4.01 5.72 -6.44
C ARG A 136 -5.24 5.43 -5.60
N CYS A 137 -6.35 6.07 -5.96
CA CYS A 137 -7.67 5.73 -5.44
C CYS A 137 -8.74 5.90 -6.54
N GLY A 138 -9.87 5.24 -6.38
CA GLY A 138 -11.00 5.32 -7.31
C GLY A 138 -12.26 4.74 -6.72
N ARG A 139 -13.43 5.09 -7.32
CA ARG A 139 -14.72 4.56 -6.88
C ARG A 139 -15.22 3.47 -7.83
N PHE A 140 -15.54 2.33 -7.25
CA PHE A 140 -16.14 1.19 -7.95
C PHE A 140 -17.46 0.85 -7.26
N ASN A 141 -18.55 0.79 -8.03
CA ASN A 141 -19.91 0.60 -7.51
C ASN A 141 -20.26 1.52 -6.33
N GLY A 142 -19.69 2.76 -6.32
CA GLY A 142 -19.92 3.76 -5.28
C GLY A 142 -18.99 3.70 -4.07
N SER A 143 -18.18 2.64 -3.89
CA SER A 143 -17.20 2.53 -2.81
C SER A 143 -15.83 3.07 -3.25
N LEU A 144 -15.14 3.79 -2.38
CA LEU A 144 -13.77 4.22 -2.58
C LEU A 144 -12.81 3.06 -2.29
N TYR A 145 -11.94 2.79 -3.22
CA TYR A 145 -10.82 1.87 -3.08
C TYR A 145 -9.51 2.61 -3.21
N ALA A 146 -8.52 2.17 -2.46
CA ALA A 146 -7.15 2.67 -2.49
C ALA A 146 -6.19 1.54 -2.86
N TRP A 147 -5.17 1.83 -3.70
CA TRP A 147 -4.18 0.85 -4.12
C TRP A 147 -2.86 1.48 -4.50
N ASP A 148 -1.79 0.70 -4.40
CA ASP A 148 -0.49 1.01 -5.02
C ASP A 148 -0.43 0.31 -6.38
N ASP A 149 0.17 0.98 -7.39
CA ASP A 149 0.36 0.46 -8.74
C ASP A 149 1.82 0.72 -9.14
N THR A 150 2.62 -0.35 -9.18
CA THR A 150 4.08 -0.26 -9.30
C THR A 150 4.60 -1.24 -10.33
N GLY A 151 5.59 -0.83 -11.11
CA GLY A 151 6.19 -1.65 -12.16
C GLY A 151 5.37 -1.68 -13.44
N GLU A 152 5.84 -2.47 -14.42
CA GLU A 152 5.25 -2.61 -15.75
C GLU A 152 5.22 -4.08 -16.19
N GLY A 153 4.41 -4.40 -17.19
CA GLY A 153 4.30 -5.75 -17.75
C GLY A 153 3.00 -6.46 -17.36
N ALA A 154 3.05 -7.79 -17.26
CA ALA A 154 1.88 -8.59 -16.90
C ALA A 154 1.41 -8.24 -15.48
N SER A 155 0.10 -8.01 -15.34
CA SER A 155 -0.48 -7.55 -14.08
C SER A 155 -0.58 -8.66 -13.04
N VAL A 156 -0.16 -8.32 -11.80
CA VAL A 156 -0.35 -9.11 -10.58
C VAL A 156 -1.14 -8.26 -9.61
N VAL A 157 -2.31 -8.73 -9.19
CA VAL A 157 -3.23 -7.99 -8.31
C VAL A 157 -3.27 -8.67 -6.96
N PHE A 158 -3.00 -7.92 -5.89
CA PHE A 158 -2.82 -8.41 -4.54
C PHE A 158 -3.99 -7.99 -3.64
N LEU A 159 -4.62 -8.97 -2.99
CA LEU A 159 -5.74 -8.82 -2.07
C LEU A 159 -5.33 -9.36 -0.70
N HIS A 160 -5.17 -8.49 0.30
CA HIS A 160 -4.71 -8.88 1.64
C HIS A 160 -5.81 -9.52 2.50
N GLY A 161 -5.44 -10.03 3.66
CA GLY A 161 -6.33 -10.62 4.64
C GLY A 161 -6.93 -9.59 5.61
N LEU A 162 -7.86 -10.05 6.44
CA LEU A 162 -8.51 -9.26 7.48
C LEU A 162 -7.47 -8.63 8.44
N PHE A 163 -7.69 -7.37 8.84
CA PHE A 163 -6.86 -6.53 9.72
C PHE A 163 -5.55 -5.99 9.12
N LEU A 164 -5.17 -6.43 7.93
CA LEU A 164 -3.96 -6.00 7.24
C LEU A 164 -4.22 -4.78 6.34
N ASP A 165 -3.23 -4.35 5.60
CA ASP A 165 -3.34 -3.35 4.54
C ASP A 165 -2.50 -3.74 3.32
N ARG A 166 -2.47 -2.90 2.27
CA ARG A 166 -1.71 -3.16 1.05
C ARG A 166 -0.19 -3.29 1.26
N GLN A 167 0.35 -2.74 2.38
CA GLN A 167 1.78 -2.83 2.71
C GLN A 167 2.20 -4.23 3.17
N PHE A 168 1.25 -5.09 3.47
CA PHE A 168 1.49 -6.52 3.73
C PHE A 168 2.22 -7.21 2.57
N TRP A 169 2.07 -6.70 1.36
CA TRP A 169 2.68 -7.23 0.14
C TRP A 169 4.01 -6.59 -0.22
N ARG A 170 4.53 -5.65 0.59
CA ARG A 170 5.71 -4.83 0.27
C ARG A 170 6.88 -5.65 -0.26
N ASP A 171 7.34 -6.63 0.51
CA ASP A 171 8.55 -7.40 0.16
C ASP A 171 8.33 -8.25 -1.11
N THR A 172 7.12 -8.75 -1.31
CA THR A 172 6.73 -9.47 -2.54
C THR A 172 6.68 -8.52 -3.73
N VAL A 173 6.08 -7.35 -3.58
CA VAL A 173 5.99 -6.31 -4.64
C VAL A 173 7.37 -5.79 -5.01
N ASP A 174 8.23 -5.51 -4.04
CA ASP A 174 9.60 -5.05 -4.28
C ASP A 174 10.41 -6.08 -5.10
N GLY A 175 10.20 -7.38 -4.85
CA GLY A 175 10.84 -8.45 -5.62
C GLY A 175 10.29 -8.66 -7.03
N LEU A 176 9.06 -8.19 -7.32
CA LEU A 176 8.38 -8.42 -8.61
C LEU A 176 8.31 -7.19 -9.51
N SER A 177 8.35 -5.99 -8.95
CA SER A 177 8.05 -4.73 -9.66
C SER A 177 9.03 -4.41 -10.80
N SER A 178 10.19 -5.05 -10.85
CA SER A 178 11.14 -4.94 -11.98
C SER A 178 10.68 -5.68 -13.24
N CYS A 179 9.72 -6.63 -13.14
CA CYS A 179 9.30 -7.48 -14.25
C CYS A 179 7.78 -7.72 -14.31
N ARG A 180 7.01 -7.17 -13.39
CA ARG A 180 5.55 -7.26 -13.32
C ARG A 180 4.95 -5.92 -12.93
N ARG A 181 3.74 -5.63 -13.44
CA ARG A 181 2.90 -4.58 -12.88
C ARG A 181 2.22 -5.12 -11.64
N CYS A 182 2.58 -4.62 -10.47
CA CYS A 182 2.05 -5.03 -9.17
C CYS A 182 1.02 -4.03 -8.68
N VAL A 183 -0.21 -4.47 -8.44
CA VAL A 183 -1.31 -3.66 -7.92
C VAL A 183 -1.74 -4.22 -6.59
N ALA A 184 -1.47 -3.52 -5.50
CA ALA A 184 -1.82 -3.95 -4.14
C ALA A 184 -2.92 -3.06 -3.57
N PHE A 185 -4.06 -3.66 -3.21
CA PHE A 185 -5.22 -2.95 -2.69
C PHE A 185 -5.24 -2.90 -1.17
N ASP A 186 -5.79 -1.81 -0.62
CA ASP A 186 -6.47 -1.87 0.67
C ASP A 186 -7.86 -2.47 0.44
N MET A 187 -8.17 -3.52 1.18
CA MET A 187 -9.50 -4.14 1.13
C MET A 187 -10.54 -3.22 1.77
N PRO A 188 -11.83 -3.29 1.38
CA PRO A 188 -12.88 -2.51 2.01
C PRO A 188 -12.85 -2.61 3.54
N GLY A 189 -12.95 -1.45 4.21
CA GLY A 189 -12.85 -1.34 5.66
C GLY A 189 -11.43 -1.33 6.23
N HIS A 190 -10.41 -1.39 5.36
CA HIS A 190 -9.00 -1.36 5.73
C HIS A 190 -8.27 -0.19 5.07
N GLY A 191 -7.21 0.29 5.70
CA GLY A 191 -6.37 1.36 5.17
C GLY A 191 -7.18 2.59 4.79
N LEU A 192 -7.14 2.96 3.52
CA LEU A 192 -7.88 4.11 2.97
C LEU A 192 -9.07 3.71 2.10
N SER A 193 -9.41 2.43 2.01
CA SER A 193 -10.62 1.96 1.32
C SER A 193 -11.84 2.06 2.22
N GLU A 194 -12.94 2.61 1.66
CA GLU A 194 -14.18 2.78 2.40
C GLU A 194 -14.89 1.45 2.67
N TRP A 195 -15.58 1.38 3.81
CA TRP A 195 -16.61 0.38 4.08
C TRP A 195 -17.98 0.98 3.82
N ARG A 196 -18.87 0.25 3.18
CA ARG A 196 -20.29 0.61 3.06
C ARG A 196 -21.18 -0.53 3.53
N ASP A 197 -22.35 -0.20 3.98
CA ASP A 197 -23.36 -1.20 4.38
C ASP A 197 -23.71 -2.13 3.20
N GLY A 198 -23.90 -3.40 3.51
CA GLY A 198 -24.21 -4.44 2.53
C GLY A 198 -23.01 -4.99 1.75
N MET A 199 -21.78 -4.61 2.10
CA MET A 199 -20.59 -5.24 1.54
C MET A 199 -20.44 -6.68 2.03
N THR A 200 -20.38 -7.60 1.09
CA THR A 200 -20.08 -9.03 1.29
C THR A 200 -18.86 -9.43 0.47
N LEU A 201 -18.32 -10.62 0.67
CA LEU A 201 -17.20 -11.11 -0.14
C LEU A 201 -17.59 -11.24 -1.64
N ASP A 202 -18.85 -11.48 -1.95
CA ASP A 202 -19.35 -11.56 -3.32
C ASP A 202 -19.43 -10.15 -3.95
N VAL A 203 -19.94 -9.16 -3.23
CA VAL A 203 -19.95 -7.75 -3.66
C VAL A 203 -18.53 -7.23 -3.89
N MET A 204 -17.59 -7.56 -3.01
CA MET A 204 -16.18 -7.19 -3.21
C MET A 204 -15.61 -7.85 -4.47
N ALA A 205 -15.95 -9.09 -4.76
CA ALA A 205 -15.54 -9.78 -6.00
C ALA A 205 -16.10 -9.07 -7.25
N GLU A 206 -17.33 -8.58 -7.21
CA GLU A 206 -17.93 -7.76 -8.29
C GLU A 206 -17.18 -6.44 -8.50
N ASP A 207 -16.83 -5.74 -7.41
CA ASP A 207 -16.07 -4.48 -7.46
C ASP A 207 -14.68 -4.71 -8.09
N PHE A 208 -13.99 -5.78 -7.70
CA PHE A 208 -12.69 -6.12 -8.30
C PHE A 208 -12.81 -6.60 -9.75
N ALA A 209 -13.90 -7.28 -10.13
CA ALA A 209 -14.15 -7.63 -11.54
C ALA A 209 -14.28 -6.37 -12.40
N LEU A 210 -15.04 -5.38 -11.94
CA LEU A 210 -15.15 -4.08 -12.61
C LEU A 210 -13.78 -3.39 -12.73
N TRP A 211 -13.00 -3.36 -11.64
CA TRP A 211 -11.68 -2.77 -11.67
C TRP A 211 -10.75 -3.45 -12.69
N LEU A 212 -10.71 -4.78 -12.72
CA LEU A 212 -9.90 -5.55 -13.67
C LEU A 212 -10.24 -5.23 -15.12
N ALA A 213 -11.54 -5.14 -15.42
CA ALA A 213 -12.03 -4.85 -16.76
C ALA A 213 -11.64 -3.43 -17.21
N GLU A 214 -11.76 -2.43 -16.34
CA GLU A 214 -11.56 -1.02 -16.68
C GLU A 214 -10.10 -0.55 -16.63
N ASN A 215 -9.21 -1.27 -15.91
CA ASN A 215 -7.82 -0.85 -15.71
C ASN A 215 -6.78 -1.65 -16.49
N GLY A 216 -7.21 -2.35 -17.56
CA GLY A 216 -6.33 -3.12 -18.44
C GLY A 216 -5.65 -4.29 -17.71
N ALA A 217 -6.33 -4.86 -16.71
CA ALA A 217 -5.81 -5.96 -15.91
C ALA A 217 -6.60 -7.27 -16.12
N ALA A 218 -7.44 -7.36 -17.15
CA ALA A 218 -8.08 -8.61 -17.53
C ALA A 218 -7.01 -9.67 -17.85
N GLY A 219 -7.18 -10.89 -17.33
CA GLY A 219 -6.19 -11.95 -17.42
C GLY A 219 -5.03 -11.83 -16.43
N ALA A 220 -5.14 -10.95 -15.41
CA ALA A 220 -4.13 -10.82 -14.36
C ALA A 220 -3.94 -12.11 -13.54
N THR A 221 -2.76 -12.23 -12.94
CA THR A 221 -2.57 -13.13 -11.80
C THR A 221 -3.16 -12.48 -10.55
N LEU A 222 -4.19 -13.10 -9.96
CA LEU A 222 -4.71 -12.67 -8.67
C LEU A 222 -3.98 -13.38 -7.54
N VAL A 223 -3.49 -12.61 -6.59
CA VAL A 223 -2.82 -13.09 -5.38
C VAL A 223 -3.69 -12.74 -4.18
N GLY A 224 -4.25 -13.75 -3.51
CA GLY A 224 -5.17 -13.52 -2.40
C GLY A 224 -4.73 -14.22 -1.12
N HIS A 225 -4.58 -13.45 -0.05
CA HIS A 225 -4.28 -13.96 1.28
C HIS A 225 -5.55 -13.98 2.15
N SER A 226 -5.83 -15.10 2.82
CA SER A 226 -6.92 -15.23 3.79
C SER A 226 -8.26 -14.72 3.22
N GLN A 227 -8.84 -13.64 3.75
CA GLN A 227 -10.03 -12.98 3.19
C GLN A 227 -9.86 -12.63 1.70
N GLY A 228 -8.72 -12.09 1.30
CA GLY A 228 -8.43 -11.78 -0.11
C GLY A 228 -8.45 -13.01 -1.00
N GLY A 229 -8.03 -14.17 -0.47
CA GLY A 229 -8.14 -15.46 -1.16
C GLY A 229 -9.59 -15.94 -1.33
N MET A 230 -10.43 -15.70 -0.31
CA MET A 230 -11.86 -16.01 -0.38
C MET A 230 -12.59 -15.18 -1.45
N ILE A 231 -12.16 -13.91 -1.63
CA ILE A 231 -12.68 -13.03 -2.68
C ILE A 231 -12.16 -13.46 -4.05
N ALA A 232 -10.86 -13.75 -4.17
CA ALA A 232 -10.25 -14.20 -5.42
C ALA A 232 -10.89 -15.50 -5.97
N LEU A 233 -11.27 -16.43 -5.08
CA LEU A 233 -12.01 -17.63 -5.46
C LEU A 233 -13.39 -17.31 -6.05
N ARG A 234 -14.15 -16.39 -5.41
CA ARG A 234 -15.46 -15.95 -5.91
C ARG A 234 -15.34 -15.26 -7.26
N LEU A 235 -14.35 -14.39 -7.38
CA LEU A 235 -14.07 -13.66 -8.63
C LEU A 235 -13.75 -14.63 -9.76
N ALA A 236 -12.87 -15.61 -9.55
CA ALA A 236 -12.53 -16.60 -10.56
C ALA A 236 -13.69 -17.53 -10.92
N ALA A 237 -14.58 -17.84 -9.97
CA ALA A 237 -15.77 -18.66 -10.22
C ALA A 237 -16.84 -17.90 -11.01
N THR A 238 -16.99 -16.58 -10.78
CA THR A 238 -18.07 -15.77 -11.35
C THR A 238 -17.64 -15.05 -12.63
N TYR A 239 -16.37 -14.63 -12.71
CA TYR A 239 -15.80 -13.84 -13.81
C TYR A 239 -14.52 -14.50 -14.37
N PRO A 240 -14.55 -15.74 -14.84
CA PRO A 240 -13.35 -16.51 -15.23
C PRO A 240 -12.53 -15.82 -16.33
N ASP A 241 -13.16 -15.09 -17.24
CA ASP A 241 -12.50 -14.41 -18.35
C ASP A 241 -11.61 -13.23 -17.89
N LEU A 242 -11.80 -12.75 -16.67
CA LEU A 242 -10.99 -11.66 -16.10
C LEU A 242 -9.76 -12.15 -15.34
N VAL A 243 -9.67 -13.44 -15.05
CA VAL A 243 -8.62 -14.05 -14.23
C VAL A 243 -7.75 -14.94 -15.09
N GLY A 244 -6.46 -14.66 -15.17
CA GLY A 244 -5.52 -15.50 -15.89
C GLY A 244 -4.94 -16.65 -15.04
N ARG A 245 -4.75 -16.38 -13.74
CA ARG A 245 -4.16 -17.31 -12.78
C ARG A 245 -4.51 -16.93 -11.35
N LEU A 246 -4.58 -17.91 -10.45
CA LEU A 246 -4.70 -17.68 -9.01
C LEU A 246 -3.45 -18.13 -8.25
N VAL A 247 -2.99 -17.30 -7.31
CA VAL A 247 -2.05 -17.68 -6.25
C VAL A 247 -2.72 -17.37 -4.92
N LEU A 248 -3.17 -18.40 -4.25
CA LEU A 248 -3.89 -18.28 -2.98
C LEU A 248 -2.96 -18.59 -1.82
N VAL A 249 -3.12 -17.87 -0.73
CA VAL A 249 -2.23 -17.98 0.44
C VAL A 249 -3.06 -18.07 1.70
N ASN A 250 -2.90 -19.13 2.46
CA ASN A 250 -3.50 -19.29 3.78
C ASN A 250 -4.99 -18.89 3.78
N THR A 251 -5.82 -19.60 3.01
CA THR A 251 -7.23 -19.25 2.81
C THR A 251 -8.14 -20.49 2.85
N SER A 252 -9.45 -20.27 2.78
CA SER A 252 -10.48 -21.31 2.87
C SER A 252 -11.62 -21.07 1.89
N ALA A 253 -12.21 -22.13 1.38
CA ALA A 253 -13.47 -22.11 0.64
C ALA A 253 -14.69 -22.42 1.52
N ARG A 254 -14.49 -22.71 2.82
CA ARG A 254 -15.56 -23.05 3.77
C ARG A 254 -16.15 -21.80 4.43
N ALA A 255 -17.37 -21.93 4.93
CA ALA A 255 -17.87 -21.05 5.98
C ALA A 255 -17.00 -21.16 7.26
N GLU A 256 -17.14 -20.22 8.21
CA GLU A 256 -16.46 -20.33 9.49
C GLU A 256 -17.02 -21.49 10.31
N GLU A 257 -16.14 -22.17 11.03
CA GLU A 257 -16.55 -23.28 11.91
C GLU A 257 -17.36 -22.75 13.10
N PRO A 258 -18.53 -23.34 13.41
CA PRO A 258 -19.42 -22.85 14.48
C PRO A 258 -18.72 -22.66 15.83
N GLU A 259 -17.75 -23.53 16.14
CA GLU A 259 -16.98 -23.50 17.39
C GLU A 259 -16.11 -22.25 17.50
N GLN A 260 -15.68 -21.67 16.38
CA GLN A 260 -14.84 -20.46 16.34
C GLN A 260 -15.66 -19.16 16.44
N LEU A 261 -16.96 -19.21 16.13
CA LEU A 261 -17.81 -18.01 16.11
C LEU A 261 -17.89 -17.29 17.47
N GLY A 262 -17.76 -18.03 18.57
CA GLY A 262 -17.72 -17.45 19.93
C GLY A 262 -16.51 -16.56 20.15
N LEU A 263 -15.33 -17.03 19.75
CA LEU A 263 -14.07 -16.28 19.81
C LEU A 263 -14.14 -15.03 18.91
N TRP A 264 -14.66 -15.16 17.70
CA TRP A 264 -14.79 -14.05 16.77
C TRP A 264 -15.76 -12.98 17.26
N ARG A 265 -16.89 -13.35 17.91
CA ARG A 265 -17.78 -12.37 18.58
C ARG A 265 -17.07 -11.60 19.68
N HIS A 266 -16.22 -12.28 20.47
CA HIS A 266 -15.41 -11.61 21.50
C HIS A 266 -14.42 -10.63 20.86
N ARG A 267 -13.66 -11.05 19.85
CA ARG A 267 -12.72 -10.20 19.12
C ARG A 267 -13.42 -8.98 18.50
N ARG A 268 -14.56 -9.18 17.86
CA ARG A 268 -15.38 -8.10 17.31
C ARG A 268 -15.80 -7.07 18.37
N ALA A 269 -16.26 -7.52 19.52
CA ALA A 269 -16.61 -6.63 20.62
C ALA A 269 -15.40 -5.86 21.16
N ALA A 270 -14.23 -6.47 21.19
CA ALA A 270 -12.99 -5.81 21.60
C ALA A 270 -12.52 -4.76 20.58
N LEU A 271 -12.70 -4.99 19.29
CA LEU A 271 -12.44 -4.00 18.22
C LEU A 271 -13.24 -2.71 18.40
N LEU A 272 -14.52 -2.84 18.77
CA LEU A 272 -15.42 -1.71 19.02
C LEU A 272 -15.24 -1.09 20.41
N GLY A 273 -14.35 -1.66 21.23
CA GLY A 273 -14.03 -1.17 22.56
C GLY A 273 -13.08 0.05 22.56
N ASP A 274 -12.49 0.32 23.72
CA ASP A 274 -11.48 1.35 23.87
C ASP A 274 -10.13 0.98 23.20
N ALA A 275 -9.22 1.96 23.10
CA ALA A 275 -7.93 1.78 22.45
C ALA A 275 -7.07 0.68 23.10
N ALA A 276 -7.17 0.48 24.41
CA ALA A 276 -6.40 -0.55 25.11
C ALA A 276 -6.90 -1.95 24.75
N ARG A 277 -8.22 -2.15 24.67
CA ARG A 277 -8.84 -3.41 24.24
C ARG A 277 -8.54 -3.72 22.78
N ARG A 278 -8.60 -2.72 21.90
CA ARG A 278 -8.22 -2.89 20.48
C ARG A 278 -6.76 -3.34 20.36
N ARG A 279 -5.86 -2.67 21.06
CA ARG A 279 -4.45 -3.05 21.05
C ARG A 279 -4.25 -4.49 21.54
N ALA A 280 -4.86 -4.87 22.66
CA ALA A 280 -4.71 -6.21 23.21
C ALA A 280 -5.21 -7.30 22.25
N VAL A 281 -6.34 -7.06 21.55
CA VAL A 281 -6.86 -8.04 20.59
C VAL A 281 -5.99 -8.12 19.32
N PHE A 282 -5.41 -7.02 18.86
CA PHE A 282 -4.50 -7.08 17.72
C PHE A 282 -3.16 -7.75 18.06
N GLU A 283 -2.61 -7.50 19.24
CA GLU A 283 -1.42 -8.22 19.73
C GLU A 283 -1.68 -9.72 19.89
N ASP A 284 -2.90 -10.12 20.29
CA ASP A 284 -3.31 -11.52 20.34
C ASP A 284 -3.45 -12.13 18.94
N ILE A 285 -4.11 -11.43 18.01
CA ILE A 285 -4.23 -11.86 16.61
C ILE A 285 -2.85 -12.02 15.97
N GLN A 286 -1.95 -11.05 16.15
CA GLN A 286 -0.60 -11.10 15.59
C GLN A 286 0.18 -12.32 16.10
N ARG A 287 0.14 -12.61 17.41
CA ARG A 287 0.77 -13.82 17.97
C ARG A 287 0.19 -15.11 17.44
N PHE A 288 -1.11 -15.11 17.14
CA PHE A 288 -1.81 -16.28 16.59
C PHE A 288 -1.50 -16.52 15.12
N THR A 289 -1.22 -15.43 14.38
CA THR A 289 -1.05 -15.45 12.91
C THR A 289 0.40 -15.47 12.46
N THR A 290 1.36 -15.23 13.34
CA THR A 290 2.80 -15.31 13.01
C THR A 290 3.45 -16.58 13.60
N ALA A 291 4.54 -17.02 12.98
CA ALA A 291 5.31 -18.16 13.47
C ALA A 291 5.91 -17.87 14.85
N PRO A 292 6.02 -18.86 15.74
CA PRO A 292 6.64 -18.69 17.06
C PRO A 292 8.04 -18.08 16.95
N GLY A 293 8.29 -17.00 17.70
CA GLY A 293 9.56 -16.28 17.69
C GLY A 293 9.76 -15.32 16.52
N TRP A 294 8.80 -15.23 15.59
CA TRP A 294 8.91 -14.31 14.43
C TRP A 294 9.00 -12.85 14.86
N CYS A 295 8.11 -12.40 15.75
CA CYS A 295 8.07 -11.00 16.20
C CYS A 295 9.28 -10.61 17.02
N GLU A 296 9.86 -11.54 17.78
CA GLU A 296 11.11 -11.32 18.49
C GLU A 296 12.31 -11.16 17.55
N ALA A 297 12.32 -11.90 16.44
CA ALA A 297 13.35 -11.82 15.42
C ALA A 297 13.16 -10.60 14.49
N HIS A 298 11.92 -10.15 14.29
CA HIS A 298 11.57 -9.08 13.35
C HIS A 298 10.71 -7.97 13.99
N PRO A 299 11.14 -7.34 15.10
CA PRO A 299 10.31 -6.45 15.91
C PRO A 299 9.80 -5.23 15.11
N ALA A 300 10.61 -4.71 14.19
CA ALA A 300 10.21 -3.58 13.34
C ALA A 300 9.08 -3.96 12.36
N ALA A 301 9.07 -5.16 11.81
CA ALA A 301 8.01 -5.64 10.92
C ALA A 301 6.70 -5.82 11.70
N CYS A 302 6.75 -6.50 12.86
CA CYS A 302 5.58 -6.70 13.70
C CYS A 302 5.01 -5.39 14.25
N GLN A 303 5.88 -4.43 14.58
CA GLN A 303 5.41 -3.13 15.03
C GLN A 303 4.71 -2.34 13.92
N ARG A 304 5.23 -2.37 12.68
CA ARG A 304 4.55 -1.74 11.53
C ARG A 304 3.18 -2.35 11.30
N GLU A 305 3.07 -3.66 11.31
CA GLU A 305 1.82 -4.38 11.13
C GLU A 305 0.80 -4.03 12.23
N LEU A 306 1.22 -4.03 13.50
CA LEU A 306 0.37 -3.63 14.61
C LEU A 306 -0.10 -2.17 14.49
N GLN A 307 0.76 -1.26 14.01
CA GLN A 307 0.36 0.13 13.77
C GLN A 307 -0.65 0.24 12.62
N ALA A 308 -0.50 -0.53 11.54
CA ALA A 308 -1.50 -0.61 10.48
C ALA A 308 -2.86 -1.09 11.02
N MET A 309 -2.88 -2.19 11.79
CA MET A 309 -4.08 -2.70 12.44
C MET A 309 -4.77 -1.66 13.32
N LEU A 310 -4.00 -0.91 14.12
CA LEU A 310 -4.50 0.13 15.02
C LEU A 310 -4.97 1.39 14.29
N GLY A 311 -4.50 1.62 13.06
CA GLY A 311 -4.84 2.77 12.23
C GLY A 311 -6.18 2.65 11.51
N HIS A 312 -6.78 1.46 11.44
CA HIS A 312 -8.07 1.27 10.78
C HIS A 312 -9.24 1.89 11.56
N ASP A 313 -10.29 2.30 10.83
CA ASP A 313 -11.56 2.66 11.47
C ASP A 313 -12.20 1.43 12.13
N PRO A 314 -12.48 1.43 13.44
CA PRO A 314 -12.96 0.24 14.13
C PRO A 314 -14.32 -0.26 13.65
N THR A 315 -15.19 0.66 13.18
CA THR A 315 -16.54 0.32 12.72
C THR A 315 -16.48 -0.31 11.34
N ALA A 316 -15.69 0.28 10.44
CA ALA A 316 -15.43 -0.26 9.10
C ALA A 316 -14.79 -1.65 9.18
N LEU A 317 -13.79 -1.79 10.07
CA LEU A 317 -13.10 -3.06 10.27
C LEU A 317 -14.00 -4.14 10.88
N ALA A 318 -14.94 -3.77 11.78
CA ALA A 318 -15.94 -4.70 12.31
C ALA A 318 -16.89 -5.19 11.22
N GLY A 319 -17.28 -4.33 10.28
CA GLY A 319 -18.05 -4.72 9.10
C GLY A 319 -17.29 -5.70 8.20
N ALA A 320 -16.00 -5.43 7.92
CA ALA A 320 -15.14 -6.33 7.16
C ALA A 320 -14.99 -7.70 7.84
N LEU A 321 -14.88 -7.72 9.18
CA LEU A 321 -14.88 -8.95 9.97
C LEU A 321 -16.23 -9.70 9.83
N ASP A 322 -17.36 -8.98 9.91
CA ASP A 322 -18.68 -9.59 9.78
C ASP A 322 -18.81 -10.29 8.42
N ALA A 323 -18.44 -9.64 7.32
CA ALA A 323 -18.46 -10.20 5.98
C ALA A 323 -17.52 -11.43 5.82
N ALA A 324 -16.31 -11.37 6.41
CA ALA A 324 -15.31 -12.43 6.26
C ALA A 324 -15.56 -13.64 7.15
N ILE A 325 -16.24 -13.47 8.29
CA ILE A 325 -16.38 -14.51 9.33
C ILE A 325 -17.83 -14.95 9.48
N PHE A 326 -18.77 -14.03 9.72
CA PHE A 326 -20.13 -14.38 10.09
C PHE A 326 -21.05 -14.55 8.88
N GLU A 327 -20.78 -13.87 7.78
CA GLU A 327 -21.68 -13.84 6.61
C GLU A 327 -21.14 -14.66 5.43
N ARG A 328 -19.88 -15.09 5.47
CA ARG A 328 -19.32 -15.88 4.38
C ARG A 328 -19.98 -17.25 4.25
N CYS A 329 -20.38 -17.55 3.02
CA CYS A 329 -20.94 -18.87 2.68
C CYS A 329 -19.82 -19.86 2.34
N ASP A 330 -20.13 -21.15 2.49
CA ASP A 330 -19.33 -22.26 1.94
C ASP A 330 -19.45 -22.26 0.40
N ILE A 331 -18.31 -22.14 -0.28
CA ILE A 331 -18.23 -22.06 -1.74
C ILE A 331 -17.51 -23.26 -2.36
N ARG A 332 -17.29 -24.33 -1.61
CA ARG A 332 -16.64 -25.55 -2.15
C ARG A 332 -17.32 -26.09 -3.39
N ALA A 333 -18.63 -25.96 -3.48
CA ALA A 333 -19.41 -26.37 -4.65
C ALA A 333 -19.03 -25.60 -5.93
N LEU A 334 -18.45 -24.40 -5.83
CA LEU A 334 -18.02 -23.58 -6.97
C LEU A 334 -16.64 -23.96 -7.49
N LEU A 335 -15.81 -24.65 -6.70
CA LEU A 335 -14.41 -24.94 -7.04
C LEU A 335 -14.27 -25.71 -8.35
N ALA A 336 -15.12 -26.69 -8.61
CA ALA A 336 -15.09 -27.51 -9.84
C ALA A 336 -15.30 -26.68 -11.12
N GLY A 337 -15.93 -25.49 -11.01
CA GLY A 337 -16.13 -24.54 -12.11
C GLY A 337 -14.90 -23.66 -12.41
N ILE A 338 -13.91 -23.62 -11.52
CA ILE A 338 -12.72 -22.80 -11.70
C ILE A 338 -11.71 -23.53 -12.60
N GLY A 339 -11.56 -23.04 -13.84
CA GLY A 339 -10.69 -23.64 -14.85
C GLY A 339 -9.30 -23.00 -14.98
N VAL A 340 -9.05 -21.87 -14.30
CA VAL A 340 -7.77 -21.18 -14.38
C VAL A 340 -6.69 -21.89 -13.55
N PRO A 341 -5.40 -21.84 -13.97
CA PRO A 341 -4.30 -22.40 -13.19
C PRO A 341 -4.25 -21.82 -11.78
N MET A 342 -4.13 -22.67 -10.77
CA MET A 342 -4.14 -22.25 -9.37
C MET A 342 -2.99 -22.87 -8.59
N THR A 343 -2.27 -22.03 -7.83
CA THR A 343 -1.32 -22.46 -6.80
C THR A 343 -1.84 -22.02 -5.44
N VAL A 344 -1.92 -22.93 -4.47
CA VAL A 344 -2.32 -22.64 -3.10
C VAL A 344 -1.12 -22.87 -2.19
N LEU A 345 -0.65 -21.80 -1.55
CA LEU A 345 0.43 -21.82 -0.56
C LEU A 345 -0.18 -21.85 0.84
N SER A 346 0.37 -22.67 1.70
CA SER A 346 -0.03 -22.75 3.11
C SER A 346 1.19 -22.82 4.01
N GLY A 347 1.20 -22.02 5.09
CA GLY A 347 2.21 -22.15 6.14
C GLY A 347 1.95 -23.40 6.97
N ALA A 348 2.98 -24.21 7.22
CA ALA A 348 2.86 -25.45 7.99
C ALA A 348 2.39 -25.20 9.44
N LEU A 349 2.63 -24.00 9.99
CA LEU A 349 2.26 -23.58 11.33
C LEU A 349 0.97 -22.75 11.38
N ASP A 350 0.27 -22.59 10.25
CA ASP A 350 -0.96 -21.79 10.19
C ASP A 350 -2.09 -22.47 10.99
N GLN A 351 -2.54 -21.79 12.05
CA GLN A 351 -3.65 -22.22 12.90
C GLN A 351 -4.99 -21.57 12.49
N ALA A 352 -4.96 -20.46 11.74
CA ALA A 352 -6.16 -19.76 11.31
C ALA A 352 -6.80 -20.45 10.10
N THR A 353 -5.98 -20.85 9.14
CA THR A 353 -6.40 -21.63 7.95
C THR A 353 -5.38 -22.77 7.72
N PRO A 354 -5.48 -23.86 8.47
CA PRO A 354 -4.53 -24.98 8.39
C PRO A 354 -4.32 -25.49 6.97
N PRO A 355 -3.13 -26.04 6.64
CA PRO A 355 -2.78 -26.49 5.28
C PRO A 355 -3.79 -27.41 4.60
N ALA A 356 -4.57 -28.17 5.38
CA ALA A 356 -5.63 -29.03 4.88
C ALA A 356 -6.70 -28.26 4.09
N LEU A 357 -6.99 -27.00 4.46
CA LEU A 357 -7.96 -26.16 3.74
C LEU A 357 -7.42 -25.70 2.37
N GLY A 358 -6.13 -25.39 2.29
CA GLY A 358 -5.47 -25.10 1.02
C GLY A 358 -5.41 -26.32 0.09
N ALA A 359 -5.12 -27.49 0.65
CA ALA A 359 -5.14 -28.75 -0.09
C ALA A 359 -6.54 -29.10 -0.60
N GLU A 360 -7.60 -28.84 0.19
CA GLU A 360 -8.99 -29.03 -0.24
C GLU A 360 -9.34 -28.13 -1.43
N ILE A 361 -8.95 -26.86 -1.40
CA ILE A 361 -9.15 -25.93 -2.53
C ILE A 361 -8.44 -26.46 -3.79
N ALA A 362 -7.15 -26.80 -3.68
CA ALA A 362 -6.37 -27.27 -4.81
C ALA A 362 -6.92 -28.58 -5.41
N ALA A 363 -7.44 -29.49 -4.58
CA ALA A 363 -8.07 -30.73 -5.03
C ALA A 363 -9.46 -30.49 -5.66
N GLY A 364 -10.14 -29.41 -5.31
CA GLY A 364 -11.48 -29.09 -5.79
C GLY A 364 -11.52 -28.42 -7.17
N VAL A 365 -10.40 -27.87 -7.67
CA VAL A 365 -10.32 -27.17 -8.96
C VAL A 365 -9.68 -28.04 -10.04
N GLN A 366 -9.86 -27.65 -11.33
CA GLN A 366 -9.36 -28.46 -12.46
C GLN A 366 -7.83 -28.47 -12.59
N ALA A 367 -7.16 -27.37 -12.24
CA ALA A 367 -5.71 -27.19 -12.42
C ALA A 367 -5.08 -26.59 -11.13
N GLY A 368 -5.26 -27.30 -10.00
CA GLY A 368 -4.80 -26.87 -8.69
C GLY A 368 -3.51 -27.56 -8.24
N ARG A 369 -2.64 -26.78 -7.60
CA ARG A 369 -1.43 -27.27 -6.92
C ARG A 369 -1.38 -26.72 -5.51
N ALA A 370 -1.25 -27.57 -4.49
CA ALA A 370 -1.01 -27.17 -3.11
C ALA A 370 0.48 -27.28 -2.77
N ILE A 371 0.99 -26.30 -2.05
CA ILE A 371 2.37 -26.23 -1.54
C ILE A 371 2.31 -25.83 -0.07
N THR A 372 2.97 -26.58 0.81
CA THR A 372 3.12 -26.23 2.21
C THR A 372 4.52 -25.73 2.46
N ILE A 373 4.65 -24.59 3.14
CA ILE A 373 5.94 -23.95 3.48
C ILE A 373 6.24 -24.21 4.96
N ASP A 374 7.37 -24.87 5.21
CA ASP A 374 7.80 -25.22 6.56
C ASP A 374 8.18 -23.99 7.40
N ALA A 375 7.96 -24.08 8.71
CA ALA A 375 8.30 -23.03 9.69
C ALA A 375 7.61 -21.67 9.50
N VAL A 376 6.55 -21.59 8.68
CA VAL A 376 5.77 -20.39 8.36
C VAL A 376 4.36 -20.55 8.91
N ALA A 377 3.78 -19.47 9.43
CA ALA A 377 2.40 -19.44 9.90
C ALA A 377 1.44 -18.73 8.91
N HIS A 378 0.45 -17.99 9.42
CA HIS A 378 -0.60 -17.38 8.58
C HIS A 378 -0.07 -16.21 7.74
N HIS A 379 0.92 -15.45 8.23
CA HIS A 379 1.47 -14.28 7.53
C HIS A 379 2.61 -14.64 6.56
N LEU A 380 2.44 -15.71 5.77
CA LEU A 380 3.41 -16.22 4.81
C LEU A 380 4.02 -15.14 3.90
N PRO A 381 3.29 -14.13 3.35
CA PRO A 381 3.89 -13.07 2.55
C PRO A 381 4.98 -12.24 3.26
N THR A 382 4.88 -12.08 4.58
CA THR A 382 5.90 -11.40 5.39
C THR A 382 6.97 -12.37 5.89
N GLU A 383 6.58 -13.60 6.21
CA GLU A 383 7.49 -14.60 6.78
C GLU A 383 8.37 -15.29 5.73
N ALA A 384 7.86 -15.46 4.51
CA ALA A 384 8.55 -16.13 3.39
C ALA A 384 8.26 -15.46 2.03
N PRO A 385 8.61 -14.17 1.83
CA PRO A 385 8.32 -13.45 0.59
C PRO A 385 8.95 -14.10 -0.65
N GLY A 386 10.10 -14.77 -0.50
CA GLY A 386 10.74 -15.53 -1.58
C GLY A 386 9.84 -16.61 -2.15
N SER A 387 9.18 -17.40 -1.29
CA SER A 387 8.24 -18.45 -1.72
C SER A 387 7.02 -17.87 -2.44
N MET A 388 6.59 -16.65 -2.05
CA MET A 388 5.54 -15.92 -2.76
C MET A 388 5.97 -15.55 -4.18
N ILE A 389 7.17 -14.98 -4.32
CA ILE A 389 7.73 -14.55 -5.60
C ILE A 389 7.88 -15.75 -6.55
N GLU A 390 8.46 -16.86 -6.08
CA GLU A 390 8.58 -18.11 -6.84
C GLU A 390 7.23 -18.62 -7.32
N ALA A 391 6.24 -18.69 -6.43
CA ALA A 391 4.91 -19.14 -6.78
C ALA A 391 4.22 -18.22 -7.81
N ILE A 392 4.40 -16.91 -7.74
CA ILE A 392 3.83 -15.94 -8.68
C ILE A 392 4.53 -16.02 -10.03
N LEU A 393 5.85 -16.19 -10.07
CA LEU A 393 6.61 -16.36 -11.31
C LEU A 393 6.42 -17.73 -11.95
N GLY A 394 6.04 -18.74 -11.17
CA GLY A 394 5.86 -20.12 -11.63
C GLY A 394 7.17 -20.89 -11.76
N THR A 395 8.16 -20.51 -10.98
CA THR A 395 9.50 -21.11 -10.92
C THR A 395 9.65 -22.14 -9.81
#